data_c28aa0e563ff0f1da906052a1ce1c622
#
_entry.id   c28aa0e563ff0f1da906052a1ce1c622
#
_cell.length_a   1.000
_cell.length_b   1.000
_cell.length_c   1.000
_cell.angle_alpha   90.00
_cell.angle_beta   90.00
_cell.angle_gamma   90.00
#
_symmetry.space_group_name_H-M   'P 1'
#
loop_
_entity.id
_entity.type
_entity.pdbx_description
1 polymer ?
#
loop_
_entity_poly.entity_id
_entity_poly.type
_entity_poly.pdbx_seq_one_letter_code
_entity_poly.pdbx_strand_id
1 'polypeptide(L)'
;GYELVEYGADKDAAKEMTNMEDLLSLNPDVILYNPVDSDAAGATLALANDAGIPVITVDRVANSGEVISHLASDNVYGGKIAGEYIVEQLGDDGGEVVEIQGQAGTSAARDRGQGFHEAVDDVEGIDVVVSDIGNWDKAEGMTIMENALQAHPDIKAVFAHNDTMAMGAMEACQAAGREDIVIVGFDADDDAVQAVKDGKLAGTVAQQPELMGTGGVDLAHDYLEGKEIEKSTAIEVTLITKIILLYLL
;
A
#
# COMPACT_ATOMS: atom_id res chain seq x y z
N GLY A 1 -24.43 19.80 8.03
CA GLY A 1 -23.86 18.53 7.55
C GLY A 1 -23.55 18.64 6.08
N TYR A 2 -22.68 17.78 5.59
CA TYR A 2 -22.28 17.71 4.18
C TYR A 2 -23.07 16.60 3.47
N GLU A 3 -23.26 16.76 2.16
CA GLU A 3 -23.69 15.71 1.27
C GLU A 3 -22.46 15.04 0.67
N LEU A 4 -22.36 13.72 0.74
CA LEU A 4 -21.27 12.94 0.17
C LEU A 4 -21.79 12.23 -1.09
N VAL A 5 -21.08 12.40 -2.20
CA VAL A 5 -21.30 11.66 -3.45
C VAL A 5 -20.03 10.85 -3.75
N GLU A 6 -20.19 9.57 -4.05
CA GLU A 6 -19.09 8.64 -4.23
C GLU A 6 -19.14 7.95 -5.59
N TYR A 7 -17.97 7.86 -6.25
CA TYR A 7 -17.77 7.15 -7.51
C TYR A 7 -16.54 6.24 -7.41
N GLY A 8 -16.65 5.01 -7.91
CA GLY A 8 -15.56 4.04 -7.99
C GLY A 8 -15.07 3.85 -9.42
N ALA A 9 -13.76 3.92 -9.63
CA ALA A 9 -13.13 3.76 -10.94
C ALA A 9 -12.80 2.30 -11.30
N ASP A 10 -12.84 1.37 -10.36
CA ASP A 10 -12.57 -0.07 -10.55
C ASP A 10 -11.22 -0.36 -11.25
N LYS A 11 -10.18 0.39 -10.90
CA LYS A 11 -8.83 0.35 -11.49
C LYS A 11 -8.79 0.77 -12.99
N ASP A 12 -9.82 1.46 -13.50
CA ASP A 12 -9.92 1.93 -14.89
C ASP A 12 -9.74 3.44 -14.96
N ALA A 13 -8.64 3.89 -15.58
CA ALA A 13 -8.33 5.32 -15.72
C ALA A 13 -9.32 6.09 -16.63
N ALA A 14 -9.93 5.42 -17.62
CA ALA A 14 -10.94 6.06 -18.46
C ALA A 14 -12.24 6.28 -17.67
N LYS A 15 -12.61 5.30 -16.84
CA LYS A 15 -13.75 5.44 -15.92
C LYS A 15 -13.48 6.50 -14.85
N GLU A 16 -12.25 6.58 -14.33
CA GLU A 16 -11.84 7.62 -13.39
C GLU A 16 -12.05 9.03 -13.96
N MET A 17 -11.62 9.25 -15.21
CA MET A 17 -11.81 10.53 -15.90
C MET A 17 -13.29 10.86 -16.09
N THR A 18 -14.11 9.89 -16.53
CA THR A 18 -15.57 10.07 -16.65
C THR A 18 -16.21 10.38 -15.31
N ASN A 19 -15.81 9.69 -14.23
CA ASN A 19 -16.29 9.96 -12.88
C ASN A 19 -15.95 11.39 -12.42
N MET A 20 -14.77 11.90 -12.77
CA MET A 20 -14.38 13.27 -12.47
C MET A 20 -15.28 14.27 -13.22
N GLU A 21 -15.57 14.06 -14.51
CA GLU A 21 -16.49 14.90 -15.28
C GLU A 21 -17.91 14.90 -14.68
N ASP A 22 -18.40 13.73 -14.27
CA ASP A 22 -19.70 13.57 -13.63
C ASP A 22 -19.75 14.31 -12.28
N LEU A 23 -18.72 14.16 -11.44
CA LEU A 23 -18.61 14.89 -10.16
C LEU A 23 -18.61 16.41 -10.39
N LEU A 24 -17.83 16.90 -11.35
CA LEU A 24 -17.75 18.33 -11.66
C LEU A 24 -19.09 18.90 -12.12
N SER A 25 -19.95 18.09 -12.79
CA SER A 25 -21.29 18.50 -13.19
C SER A 25 -22.21 18.82 -12.00
N LEU A 26 -21.89 18.29 -10.82
CA LEU A 26 -22.61 18.51 -9.56
C LEU A 26 -22.14 19.78 -8.83
N ASN A 27 -21.08 20.45 -9.31
CA ASN A 27 -20.42 21.60 -8.68
C ASN A 27 -20.08 21.35 -7.19
N PRO A 28 -19.24 20.35 -6.87
CA PRO A 28 -18.87 20.06 -5.49
C PRO A 28 -18.01 21.19 -4.92
N ASP A 29 -18.06 21.38 -3.60
CA ASP A 29 -17.23 22.37 -2.90
C ASP A 29 -15.77 21.89 -2.74
N VAL A 30 -15.53 20.58 -2.61
CA VAL A 30 -14.20 19.92 -2.51
C VAL A 30 -14.32 18.50 -3.07
N ILE A 31 -13.25 18.00 -3.69
CA ILE A 31 -13.14 16.61 -4.14
C ILE A 31 -12.07 15.89 -3.31
N LEU A 32 -12.42 14.73 -2.74
CA LEU A 32 -11.46 13.77 -2.21
C LEU A 32 -11.12 12.76 -3.31
N TYR A 33 -9.86 12.66 -3.70
CA TYR A 33 -9.42 11.92 -4.87
C TYR A 33 -8.35 10.88 -4.51
N ASN A 34 -8.64 9.60 -4.80
CA ASN A 34 -7.67 8.51 -4.75
C ASN A 34 -7.37 8.05 -6.19
N PRO A 35 -6.26 8.45 -6.81
CA PRO A 35 -6.00 8.14 -8.21
C PRO A 35 -5.74 6.65 -8.45
N VAL A 36 -6.23 6.15 -9.59
CA VAL A 36 -5.93 4.80 -10.08
C VAL A 36 -4.43 4.64 -10.32
N ASP A 37 -3.80 5.70 -10.86
CA ASP A 37 -2.37 5.76 -11.17
C ASP A 37 -1.86 7.17 -10.84
N SER A 38 -0.80 7.24 -10.03
CA SER A 38 -0.22 8.50 -9.55
C SER A 38 0.44 9.33 -10.67
N ASP A 39 1.01 8.66 -11.68
CA ASP A 39 1.68 9.31 -12.80
C ASP A 39 0.65 9.85 -13.83
N ALA A 40 -0.43 9.11 -14.04
CA ALA A 40 -1.50 9.49 -14.96
C ALA A 40 -2.51 10.48 -14.37
N ALA A 41 -2.57 10.65 -13.05
CA ALA A 41 -3.55 11.46 -12.32
C ALA A 41 -3.66 12.91 -12.79
N GLY A 42 -2.58 13.47 -13.36
CA GLY A 42 -2.53 14.88 -13.76
C GLY A 42 -3.59 15.28 -14.78
N ALA A 43 -3.96 14.38 -15.71
CA ALA A 43 -5.00 14.67 -16.71
C ALA A 43 -6.39 14.77 -16.05
N THR A 44 -6.70 13.88 -15.11
CA THR A 44 -7.95 13.90 -14.33
C THR A 44 -8.00 15.12 -13.41
N LEU A 45 -6.88 15.46 -12.75
CA LEU A 45 -6.79 16.66 -11.91
C LEU A 45 -6.96 17.96 -12.69
N ALA A 46 -6.45 18.02 -13.93
CA ALA A 46 -6.60 19.21 -14.76
C ALA A 46 -8.07 19.62 -14.94
N LEU A 47 -8.99 18.64 -15.04
CA LEU A 47 -10.43 18.93 -15.15
C LEU A 47 -10.95 19.67 -13.91
N ALA A 48 -10.56 19.22 -12.71
CA ALA A 48 -10.96 19.87 -11.47
C ALA A 48 -10.28 21.24 -11.28
N ASN A 49 -8.99 21.33 -11.61
CA ASN A 49 -8.22 22.58 -11.52
C ASN A 49 -8.77 23.64 -12.47
N ASP A 50 -9.10 23.28 -13.71
CA ASP A 50 -9.72 24.20 -14.71
C ASP A 50 -11.12 24.66 -14.27
N ALA A 51 -11.87 23.81 -13.56
CA ALA A 51 -13.16 24.15 -12.97
C ALA A 51 -13.02 25.00 -11.68
N GLY A 52 -11.79 25.15 -11.14
CA GLY A 52 -11.55 25.86 -9.89
C GLY A 52 -12.02 25.11 -8.64
N ILE A 53 -12.22 23.79 -8.75
CA ILE A 53 -12.63 22.95 -7.62
C ILE A 53 -11.39 22.44 -6.88
N PRO A 54 -11.27 22.68 -5.56
CA PRO A 54 -10.17 22.22 -4.75
C PRO A 54 -10.18 20.69 -4.60
N VAL A 55 -8.99 20.08 -4.69
CA VAL A 55 -8.82 18.64 -4.58
C VAL A 55 -7.87 18.29 -3.43
N ILE A 56 -8.26 17.31 -2.63
CA ILE A 56 -7.42 16.64 -1.64
C ILE A 56 -7.18 15.22 -2.13
N THR A 57 -5.91 14.81 -2.28
CA THR A 57 -5.61 13.40 -2.58
C THR A 57 -5.57 12.57 -1.31
N VAL A 58 -6.13 11.36 -1.38
CA VAL A 58 -6.18 10.40 -0.27
C VAL A 58 -5.57 9.08 -0.74
N ASP A 59 -4.79 8.42 0.11
CA ASP A 59 -4.12 7.16 -0.12
C ASP A 59 -2.99 7.25 -1.16
N ARG A 60 -3.26 7.66 -2.39
CA ARG A 60 -2.26 7.80 -3.45
C ARG A 60 -2.04 9.25 -3.82
N VAL A 61 -0.79 9.65 -3.95
CA VAL A 61 -0.44 10.98 -4.42
C VAL A 61 -0.67 11.09 -5.93
N ALA A 62 -0.98 12.29 -6.40
CA ALA A 62 -0.89 12.63 -7.81
C ALA A 62 0.46 13.31 -8.08
N ASN A 63 1.26 12.77 -9.01
CA ASN A 63 2.59 13.27 -9.31
C ASN A 63 2.59 14.56 -10.15
N SER A 64 1.42 14.98 -10.62
CA SER A 64 1.22 16.24 -11.35
C SER A 64 -0.20 16.77 -11.15
N GLY A 65 -0.42 18.08 -11.45
CA GLY A 65 -1.65 18.79 -11.13
C GLY A 65 -1.57 19.49 -9.77
N GLU A 66 -2.60 20.28 -9.45
CA GLU A 66 -2.67 21.02 -8.20
C GLU A 66 -3.62 20.36 -7.22
N VAL A 67 -3.14 20.11 -6.00
CA VAL A 67 -3.93 19.65 -4.86
C VAL A 67 -3.72 20.58 -3.68
N ILE A 68 -4.76 20.76 -2.86
CA ILE A 68 -4.67 21.60 -1.66
C ILE A 68 -4.02 20.85 -0.50
N SER A 69 -4.16 19.52 -0.43
CA SER A 69 -3.57 18.65 0.58
C SER A 69 -3.44 17.22 0.08
N HIS A 70 -2.59 16.44 0.73
CA HIS A 70 -2.45 14.99 0.53
C HIS A 70 -2.47 14.27 1.88
N LEU A 71 -3.20 13.15 1.98
CA LEU A 71 -3.32 12.35 3.19
C LEU A 71 -3.15 10.87 2.85
N ALA A 72 -2.14 10.21 3.40
CA ALA A 72 -1.87 8.79 3.14
C ALA A 72 -1.17 8.11 4.32
N SER A 73 -1.10 6.79 4.31
CA SER A 73 -0.22 6.03 5.20
C SER A 73 1.23 6.41 4.97
N ASP A 74 2.06 6.36 6.02
CA ASP A 74 3.51 6.45 5.89
C ASP A 74 4.06 5.17 5.23
N ASN A 75 3.93 5.11 3.89
CA ASN A 75 4.28 3.93 3.11
C ASN A 75 5.79 3.64 3.12
N VAL A 76 6.64 4.69 3.15
CA VAL A 76 8.10 4.50 3.24
C VAL A 76 8.46 3.87 4.58
N TYR A 77 7.95 4.43 5.67
CA TYR A 77 8.17 3.85 7.00
C TYR A 77 7.60 2.43 7.09
N GLY A 78 6.42 2.19 6.50
CA GLY A 78 5.79 0.86 6.48
C GLY A 78 6.63 -0.20 5.76
N GLY A 79 7.16 0.12 4.57
CA GLY A 79 8.09 -0.75 3.86
C GLY A 79 9.37 -1.01 4.66
N LYS A 80 9.89 0.04 5.30
CA LYS A 80 11.09 -0.05 6.14
C LYS A 80 10.91 -0.99 7.33
N ILE A 81 9.85 -0.84 8.12
CA ILE A 81 9.61 -1.73 9.28
C ILE A 81 9.33 -3.18 8.87
N ALA A 82 8.76 -3.40 7.67
CA ALA A 82 8.62 -4.75 7.12
C ALA A 82 9.98 -5.37 6.79
N GLY A 83 10.86 -4.61 6.12
CA GLY A 83 12.23 -5.04 5.80
C GLY A 83 13.07 -5.27 7.06
N GLU A 84 13.06 -4.33 8.02
CA GLU A 84 13.76 -4.47 9.30
C GLU A 84 13.32 -5.74 10.06
N TYR A 85 12.02 -6.05 10.03
CA TYR A 85 11.50 -7.26 10.64
C TYR A 85 11.97 -8.53 9.92
N ILE A 86 12.02 -8.54 8.59
CA ILE A 86 12.60 -9.66 7.81
C ILE A 86 14.06 -9.86 8.19
N VAL A 87 14.87 -8.80 8.25
CA VAL A 87 16.27 -8.87 8.68
C VAL A 87 16.39 -9.46 10.09
N GLU A 88 15.55 -9.01 11.02
CA GLU A 88 15.50 -9.56 12.39
C GLU A 88 15.19 -11.06 12.40
N GLN A 89 14.20 -11.50 11.58
CA GLN A 89 13.80 -12.92 11.55
C GLN A 89 14.87 -13.82 10.92
N LEU A 90 15.62 -13.32 9.93
CA LEU A 90 16.71 -14.06 9.28
C LEU A 90 17.98 -14.09 10.12
N GLY A 91 18.19 -13.09 10.98
CA GLY A 91 19.34 -12.98 11.87
C GLY A 91 20.68 -12.99 11.12
N ASP A 92 21.72 -13.50 11.76
CA ASP A 92 23.10 -13.53 11.21
C ASP A 92 23.25 -14.50 10.01
N ASP A 93 22.32 -15.42 9.83
CA ASP A 93 22.36 -16.39 8.72
C ASP A 93 21.99 -15.73 7.37
N GLY A 94 21.23 -14.62 7.41
CA GLY A 94 20.72 -13.94 6.23
C GLY A 94 19.88 -14.84 5.32
N GLY A 95 19.82 -14.51 4.04
CA GLY A 95 19.15 -15.34 3.03
C GLY A 95 18.63 -14.59 1.81
N GLU A 96 18.17 -15.38 0.84
CA GLU A 96 17.49 -14.87 -0.35
C GLU A 96 16.08 -14.39 -0.01
N VAL A 97 15.72 -13.21 -0.50
CA VAL A 97 14.44 -12.54 -0.25
C VAL A 97 13.72 -12.25 -1.56
N VAL A 98 12.40 -12.39 -1.56
CA VAL A 98 11.52 -12.01 -2.65
C VAL A 98 10.75 -10.76 -2.29
N GLU A 99 10.69 -9.79 -3.19
CA GLU A 99 9.79 -8.66 -3.14
C GLU A 99 8.67 -8.84 -4.18
N ILE A 100 7.41 -8.79 -3.73
CA ILE A 100 6.23 -8.80 -4.60
C ILE A 100 5.63 -7.40 -4.58
N GLN A 101 5.91 -6.64 -5.62
CA GLN A 101 5.54 -5.23 -5.72
C GLN A 101 4.05 -5.05 -6.03
N GLY A 102 3.50 -3.93 -5.57
CA GLY A 102 2.17 -3.48 -5.96
C GLY A 102 2.10 -3.06 -7.43
N GLN A 103 0.97 -2.45 -7.81
CA GLN A 103 0.75 -1.96 -9.17
C GLN A 103 1.75 -0.84 -9.50
N ALA A 104 2.43 -0.97 -10.64
CA ALA A 104 3.29 0.08 -11.19
C ALA A 104 2.51 1.39 -11.39
N GLY A 105 3.18 2.53 -11.22
CA GLY A 105 2.55 3.86 -11.33
C GLY A 105 1.86 4.32 -10.04
N THR A 106 1.68 3.48 -9.02
CA THR A 106 1.10 3.90 -7.74
C THR A 106 2.18 4.36 -6.75
N SER A 107 1.93 5.48 -6.06
CA SER A 107 2.84 5.97 -5.01
C SER A 107 3.01 4.95 -3.89
N ALA A 108 1.94 4.27 -3.49
CA ALA A 108 1.99 3.27 -2.43
C ALA A 108 2.98 2.13 -2.73
N ALA A 109 2.98 1.59 -3.98
CA ALA A 109 3.93 0.56 -4.37
C ALA A 109 5.38 1.07 -4.36
N ARG A 110 5.61 2.24 -4.97
CA ARG A 110 6.94 2.87 -5.00
C ARG A 110 7.49 3.12 -3.59
N ASP A 111 6.67 3.70 -2.71
CA ASP A 111 7.10 4.15 -1.39
C ASP A 111 7.30 2.96 -0.44
N ARG A 112 6.46 1.89 -0.52
CA ARG A 112 6.69 0.62 0.21
C ARG A 112 7.98 -0.05 -0.23
N GLY A 113 8.24 -0.12 -1.56
CA GLY A 113 9.49 -0.65 -2.11
C GLY A 113 10.70 0.18 -1.68
N GLN A 114 10.62 1.52 -1.75
CA GLN A 114 11.70 2.38 -1.26
C GLN A 114 12.05 2.06 0.19
N GLY A 115 11.08 2.04 1.09
CA GLY A 115 11.32 1.76 2.50
C GLY A 115 11.88 0.36 2.75
N PHE A 116 11.39 -0.63 2.03
CA PHE A 116 11.92 -2.01 2.10
C PHE A 116 13.39 -2.06 1.70
N HIS A 117 13.75 -1.48 0.56
CA HIS A 117 15.13 -1.43 0.09
C HIS A 117 16.06 -0.62 1.01
N GLU A 118 15.56 0.47 1.62
CA GLU A 118 16.32 1.19 2.67
C GLU A 118 16.68 0.31 3.88
N ALA A 119 15.87 -0.72 4.15
CA ALA A 119 16.10 -1.62 5.26
C ALA A 119 16.99 -2.82 4.93
N VAL A 120 17.01 -3.28 3.68
CA VAL A 120 17.64 -4.57 3.34
C VAL A 120 18.88 -4.47 2.46
N ASP A 121 19.00 -3.46 1.58
CA ASP A 121 20.05 -3.44 0.53
C ASP A 121 21.48 -3.37 1.07
N ASP A 122 21.69 -2.71 2.21
CA ASP A 122 23.01 -2.56 2.83
C ASP A 122 23.29 -3.62 3.93
N VAL A 123 22.40 -4.61 4.11
CA VAL A 123 22.55 -5.65 5.14
C VAL A 123 23.33 -6.83 4.59
N GLU A 124 24.51 -7.10 5.16
CA GLU A 124 25.36 -8.24 4.77
C GLU A 124 24.58 -9.56 4.93
N GLY A 125 24.57 -10.39 3.89
CA GLY A 125 23.91 -11.69 3.88
C GLY A 125 22.45 -11.66 3.44
N ILE A 126 21.85 -10.50 3.21
CA ILE A 126 20.50 -10.38 2.60
C ILE A 126 20.64 -10.13 1.11
N ASP A 127 19.96 -10.91 0.29
CA ASP A 127 19.96 -10.78 -1.17
C ASP A 127 18.53 -10.81 -1.73
N VAL A 128 18.09 -9.69 -2.30
CA VAL A 128 16.78 -9.59 -2.96
C VAL A 128 16.89 -10.20 -4.36
N VAL A 129 16.58 -11.49 -4.48
CA VAL A 129 16.78 -12.27 -5.71
C VAL A 129 15.65 -12.15 -6.73
N VAL A 130 14.47 -11.73 -6.29
CA VAL A 130 13.29 -11.47 -7.13
C VAL A 130 12.61 -10.20 -6.63
N SER A 131 12.27 -9.32 -7.57
CA SER A 131 11.47 -8.12 -7.33
C SER A 131 10.55 -7.92 -8.54
N ASP A 132 9.32 -8.46 -8.45
CA ASP A 132 8.36 -8.51 -9.54
C ASP A 132 7.01 -7.87 -9.17
N ILE A 133 6.31 -7.33 -10.19
CA ILE A 133 5.04 -6.61 -10.03
C ILE A 133 3.88 -7.61 -9.98
N GLY A 134 3.17 -7.65 -8.85
CA GLY A 134 2.00 -8.50 -8.60
C GLY A 134 0.65 -7.74 -8.64
N ASN A 135 0.65 -6.45 -9.01
CA ASN A 135 -0.56 -5.65 -9.34
C ASN A 135 -1.68 -5.66 -8.27
N TRP A 136 -1.34 -5.87 -6.99
CA TRP A 136 -2.29 -6.03 -5.90
C TRP A 136 -3.22 -7.25 -6.07
N ASP A 137 -2.79 -8.25 -6.86
CA ASP A 137 -3.58 -9.42 -7.21
C ASP A 137 -3.04 -10.69 -6.57
N LYS A 138 -3.93 -11.50 -5.99
CA LYS A 138 -3.57 -12.73 -5.28
C LYS A 138 -2.95 -13.78 -6.20
N ALA A 139 -3.54 -13.96 -7.39
CA ALA A 139 -3.08 -14.98 -8.33
C ALA A 139 -1.74 -14.61 -8.96
N GLU A 140 -1.50 -13.30 -9.19
CA GLU A 140 -0.20 -12.82 -9.63
C GLU A 140 0.86 -13.00 -8.53
N GLY A 141 0.55 -12.65 -7.28
CA GLY A 141 1.43 -12.89 -6.14
C GLY A 141 1.79 -14.36 -5.96
N MET A 142 0.81 -15.26 -6.09
CA MET A 142 1.02 -16.71 -6.10
C MET A 142 1.96 -17.15 -7.23
N THR A 143 1.70 -16.70 -8.46
CA THR A 143 2.49 -17.05 -9.65
C THR A 143 3.94 -16.58 -9.53
N ILE A 144 4.17 -15.36 -9.04
CA ILE A 144 5.51 -14.84 -8.79
C ILE A 144 6.25 -15.74 -7.80
N MET A 145 5.60 -16.10 -6.69
CA MET A 145 6.23 -16.94 -5.67
C MET A 145 6.48 -18.37 -6.17
N GLU A 146 5.58 -18.97 -6.93
CA GLU A 146 5.80 -20.29 -7.56
C GLU A 146 7.04 -20.29 -8.47
N ASN A 147 7.19 -19.24 -9.29
CA ASN A 147 8.34 -19.08 -10.18
C ASN A 147 9.63 -18.84 -9.39
N ALA A 148 9.55 -17.99 -8.37
CA ALA A 148 10.68 -17.70 -7.49
C ALA A 148 11.21 -18.97 -6.80
N LEU A 149 10.33 -19.80 -6.23
CA LEU A 149 10.70 -21.06 -5.59
C LEU A 149 11.36 -22.06 -6.54
N GLN A 150 10.99 -22.04 -7.84
CA GLN A 150 11.64 -22.89 -8.84
C GLN A 150 13.03 -22.39 -9.22
N ALA A 151 13.22 -21.08 -9.31
CA ALA A 151 14.48 -20.45 -9.68
C ALA A 151 15.47 -20.37 -8.51
N HIS A 152 14.96 -20.16 -7.31
CA HIS A 152 15.71 -19.88 -6.07
C HIS A 152 15.24 -20.80 -4.93
N PRO A 153 15.72 -22.04 -4.84
CA PRO A 153 15.25 -23.00 -3.83
C PRO A 153 15.60 -22.62 -2.40
N ASP A 154 16.53 -21.68 -2.22
CA ASP A 154 17.06 -21.26 -0.91
C ASP A 154 16.40 -19.99 -0.35
N ILE A 155 15.32 -19.50 -0.97
CA ILE A 155 14.53 -18.35 -0.47
C ILE A 155 14.16 -18.56 1.00
N LYS A 156 14.36 -17.51 1.80
CA LYS A 156 14.08 -17.48 3.24
C LYS A 156 12.95 -16.53 3.62
N ALA A 157 12.75 -15.46 2.85
CA ALA A 157 11.71 -14.49 3.17
C ALA A 157 11.03 -13.89 1.94
N VAL A 158 9.84 -13.32 2.17
CA VAL A 158 9.05 -12.59 1.18
C VAL A 158 8.50 -11.32 1.82
N PHE A 159 8.68 -10.18 1.17
CA PHE A 159 7.88 -9.00 1.41
C PHE A 159 6.89 -8.82 0.25
N ALA A 160 5.60 -8.86 0.53
CA ALA A 160 4.57 -8.50 -0.42
C ALA A 160 3.97 -7.14 -0.05
N HIS A 161 3.86 -6.24 -1.03
CA HIS A 161 3.40 -4.88 -0.80
C HIS A 161 1.95 -4.78 -0.32
N ASN A 162 1.17 -5.88 -0.36
CA ASN A 162 -0.12 -5.99 0.33
C ASN A 162 -0.44 -7.43 0.74
N ASP A 163 -1.43 -7.57 1.62
CA ASP A 163 -1.86 -8.84 2.17
C ASP A 163 -2.48 -9.77 1.12
N THR A 164 -3.19 -9.20 0.15
CA THR A 164 -3.77 -9.99 -0.96
C THR A 164 -2.69 -10.79 -1.69
N MET A 165 -1.54 -10.16 -2.03
CA MET A 165 -0.41 -10.83 -2.67
C MET A 165 0.36 -11.73 -1.69
N ALA A 166 0.50 -11.31 -0.41
CA ALA A 166 1.13 -12.12 0.64
C ALA A 166 0.39 -13.45 0.84
N MET A 167 -0.93 -13.43 0.83
CA MET A 167 -1.76 -14.64 0.90
C MET A 167 -1.57 -15.54 -0.32
N GLY A 168 -1.38 -14.98 -1.52
CA GLY A 168 -1.01 -15.74 -2.72
C GLY A 168 0.36 -16.41 -2.57
N ALA A 169 1.37 -15.65 -2.12
CA ALA A 169 2.71 -16.18 -1.84
C ALA A 169 2.69 -17.29 -0.78
N MET A 170 1.92 -17.11 0.28
CA MET A 170 1.72 -18.12 1.33
C MET A 170 1.16 -19.43 0.75
N GLU A 171 0.15 -19.36 -0.10
CA GLU A 171 -0.43 -20.56 -0.74
C GLU A 171 0.59 -21.29 -1.63
N ALA A 172 1.42 -20.54 -2.39
CA ALA A 172 2.51 -21.11 -3.18
C ALA A 172 3.55 -21.83 -2.30
N CYS A 173 3.95 -21.20 -1.20
CA CYS A 173 4.88 -21.78 -0.23
C CYS A 173 4.31 -23.07 0.39
N GLN A 174 3.05 -23.07 0.81
CA GLN A 174 2.39 -24.25 1.36
C GLN A 174 2.31 -25.39 0.35
N ALA A 175 1.96 -25.10 -0.90
CA ALA A 175 1.92 -26.10 -1.98
C ALA A 175 3.29 -26.71 -2.26
N ALA A 176 4.37 -25.94 -2.09
CA ALA A 176 5.75 -26.39 -2.25
C ALA A 176 6.33 -27.07 -0.99
N GLY A 177 5.59 -27.11 0.13
CA GLY A 177 6.09 -27.61 1.42
C GLY A 177 7.15 -26.71 2.07
N ARG A 178 7.15 -25.42 1.76
CA ARG A 178 8.07 -24.39 2.24
C ARG A 178 7.39 -23.45 3.24
N GLU A 179 6.77 -24.04 4.27
CA GLU A 179 6.15 -23.28 5.37
C GLU A 179 7.18 -22.62 6.33
N ASP A 180 8.46 -22.84 6.07
CA ASP A 180 9.61 -22.25 6.78
C ASP A 180 9.90 -20.81 6.34
N ILE A 181 9.34 -20.34 5.23
CA ILE A 181 9.62 -19.02 4.66
C ILE A 181 8.91 -17.93 5.48
N VAL A 182 9.66 -16.90 5.85
CA VAL A 182 9.15 -15.71 6.53
C VAL A 182 8.37 -14.84 5.55
N ILE A 183 7.07 -14.67 5.71
CA ILE A 183 6.23 -13.86 4.82
C ILE A 183 5.67 -12.67 5.59
N VAL A 184 5.91 -11.46 5.05
CA VAL A 184 5.39 -10.21 5.59
C VAL A 184 4.52 -9.53 4.54
N GLY A 185 3.30 -9.16 4.94
CA GLY A 185 2.33 -8.43 4.13
C GLY A 185 2.20 -6.97 4.55
N PHE A 186 1.14 -6.35 4.03
CA PHE A 186 0.77 -4.97 4.32
C PHE A 186 -0.75 -4.84 4.19
N ASP A 187 -1.42 -4.08 5.02
CA ASP A 187 -2.82 -3.68 5.13
C ASP A 187 -3.48 -4.14 6.44
N ALA A 188 -3.05 -5.27 7.00
CA ALA A 188 -3.66 -5.97 8.13
C ALA A 188 -5.12 -6.36 7.86
N ASP A 189 -5.38 -6.91 6.68
CA ASP A 189 -6.67 -7.52 6.34
C ASP A 189 -7.00 -8.66 7.32
N ASP A 190 -8.29 -8.87 7.59
CA ASP A 190 -8.75 -9.87 8.57
C ASP A 190 -8.16 -11.27 8.34
N ASP A 191 -8.09 -11.72 7.08
CA ASP A 191 -7.54 -13.03 6.71
C ASP A 191 -6.02 -13.10 6.95
N ALA A 192 -5.29 -12.01 6.69
CA ALA A 192 -3.86 -11.92 6.94
C ALA A 192 -3.56 -11.88 8.44
N VAL A 193 -4.31 -11.09 9.20
CA VAL A 193 -4.22 -11.08 10.68
C VAL A 193 -4.51 -12.46 11.26
N GLN A 194 -5.49 -13.19 10.71
CA GLN A 194 -5.75 -14.58 11.13
C GLN A 194 -4.57 -15.49 10.75
N ALA A 195 -3.97 -15.32 9.56
CA ALA A 195 -2.80 -16.08 9.15
C ALA A 195 -1.57 -15.80 10.04
N VAL A 196 -1.39 -14.56 10.51
CA VAL A 196 -0.37 -14.21 11.51
C VAL A 196 -0.63 -14.91 12.85
N LYS A 197 -1.88 -14.93 13.34
CA LYS A 197 -2.26 -15.68 14.56
C LYS A 197 -1.94 -17.16 14.45
N ASP A 198 -2.23 -17.74 13.29
CA ASP A 198 -2.00 -19.15 13.01
C ASP A 198 -0.50 -19.46 12.76
N GLY A 199 0.35 -18.45 12.62
CA GLY A 199 1.78 -18.58 12.36
C GLY A 199 2.11 -18.93 10.91
N LYS A 200 1.21 -18.64 9.96
CA LYS A 200 1.38 -18.86 8.52
C LYS A 200 1.98 -17.63 7.81
N LEU A 201 1.70 -16.45 8.33
CA LEU A 201 2.41 -15.21 8.03
C LEU A 201 3.23 -14.80 9.26
N ALA A 202 4.40 -14.22 9.03
CA ALA A 202 5.25 -13.69 10.10
C ALA A 202 4.72 -12.34 10.63
N GLY A 203 4.17 -11.52 9.73
CA GLY A 203 3.58 -10.24 10.08
C GLY A 203 2.86 -9.58 8.91
N THR A 204 2.17 -8.50 9.21
CA THR A 204 1.60 -7.56 8.25
C THR A 204 1.66 -6.14 8.80
N VAL A 205 1.86 -5.14 7.95
CA VAL A 205 1.90 -3.74 8.35
C VAL A 205 0.48 -3.16 8.28
N ALA A 206 -0.07 -2.81 9.43
CA ALA A 206 -1.42 -2.27 9.54
C ALA A 206 -1.47 -0.81 9.07
N GLN A 207 -2.41 -0.52 8.19
CA GLN A 207 -2.85 0.82 7.84
C GLN A 207 -4.03 1.25 8.72
N GLN A 208 -4.40 2.53 8.61
CA GLN A 208 -5.54 3.11 9.31
C GLN A 208 -6.50 3.77 8.30
N PRO A 209 -7.21 2.99 7.43
CA PRO A 209 -8.06 3.53 6.37
C PRO A 209 -9.22 4.38 6.91
N GLU A 210 -9.71 4.08 8.10
CA GLU A 210 -10.74 4.88 8.77
C GLU A 210 -10.23 6.29 9.10
N LEU A 211 -8.98 6.43 9.55
CA LEU A 211 -8.36 7.73 9.77
C LEU A 211 -8.06 8.46 8.45
N MET A 212 -7.76 7.75 7.38
CA MET A 212 -7.64 8.37 6.05
C MET A 212 -8.98 8.96 5.60
N GLY A 213 -10.06 8.20 5.74
CA GLY A 213 -11.39 8.67 5.36
C GLY A 213 -11.86 9.87 6.20
N THR A 214 -11.79 9.75 7.52
CA THR A 214 -12.20 10.83 8.44
C THR A 214 -11.31 12.04 8.32
N GLY A 215 -9.99 11.86 8.24
CA GLY A 215 -9.01 12.94 8.09
C GLY A 215 -9.18 13.70 6.78
N GLY A 216 -9.51 13.01 5.68
CA GLY A 216 -9.81 13.66 4.40
C GLY A 216 -11.04 14.58 4.49
N VAL A 217 -12.10 14.13 5.19
CA VAL A 217 -13.30 14.95 5.43
C VAL A 217 -12.99 16.12 6.36
N ASP A 218 -12.18 15.91 7.41
CA ASP A 218 -11.78 16.98 8.32
C ASP A 218 -10.94 18.06 7.63
N LEU A 219 -9.99 17.66 6.75
CA LEU A 219 -9.22 18.59 5.93
C LEU A 219 -10.13 19.40 4.98
N ALA A 220 -11.11 18.74 4.35
CA ALA A 220 -12.07 19.41 3.50
C ALA A 220 -12.92 20.41 4.29
N HIS A 221 -13.40 20.03 5.48
CA HIS A 221 -14.13 20.92 6.38
C HIS A 221 -13.29 22.14 6.79
N ASP A 222 -12.07 21.94 7.25
CA ASP A 222 -11.19 23.02 7.70
C ASP A 222 -10.86 23.97 6.56
N TYR A 223 -10.64 23.45 5.35
CA TYR A 223 -10.43 24.29 4.16
C TYR A 223 -11.66 25.16 3.85
N LEU A 224 -12.88 24.59 3.89
CA LEU A 224 -14.13 25.31 3.62
C LEU A 224 -14.42 26.38 4.70
N GLU A 225 -13.99 26.15 5.94
CA GLU A 225 -14.06 27.15 7.02
C GLU A 225 -12.98 28.25 6.90
N GLY A 226 -12.11 28.18 5.88
CA GLY A 226 -11.03 29.15 5.65
C GLY A 226 -9.84 28.99 6.61
N LYS A 227 -9.68 27.82 7.23
CA LYS A 227 -8.54 27.51 8.06
C LYS A 227 -7.33 27.13 7.20
N GLU A 228 -6.15 27.32 7.74
CA GLU A 228 -4.92 26.78 7.16
C GLU A 228 -4.87 25.28 7.35
N ILE A 229 -4.57 24.53 6.27
CA ILE A 229 -4.44 23.06 6.28
C ILE A 229 -3.03 22.66 5.87
N GLU A 230 -2.55 21.54 6.43
CA GLU A 230 -1.26 20.96 6.06
C GLU A 230 -1.24 20.49 4.59
N LYS A 231 -0.11 20.68 3.93
CA LYS A 231 0.06 20.26 2.52
C LYS A 231 0.13 18.75 2.36
N SER A 232 0.64 18.06 3.37
CA SER A 232 0.73 16.59 3.39
C SER A 232 0.68 16.10 4.82
N THR A 233 -0.07 15.03 5.05
CA THR A 233 -0.20 14.36 6.35
C THR A 233 0.05 12.87 6.16
N ALA A 234 1.05 12.35 6.87
CA ALA A 234 1.32 10.92 6.93
C ALA A 234 0.60 10.30 8.13
N ILE A 235 -0.15 9.22 7.89
CA ILE A 235 -0.82 8.44 8.93
C ILE A 235 0.12 7.31 9.35
N GLU A 236 0.33 7.19 10.66
CA GLU A 236 1.18 6.14 11.23
C GLU A 236 0.70 4.75 10.83
N VAL A 237 1.65 3.87 10.56
CA VAL A 237 1.44 2.44 10.31
C VAL A 237 2.13 1.61 11.38
N THR A 238 1.69 0.40 11.61
CA THR A 238 2.21 -0.45 12.69
C THR A 238 2.38 -1.88 12.19
N LEU A 239 3.53 -2.49 12.43
CA LEU A 239 3.74 -3.90 12.15
C LEU A 239 2.96 -4.76 13.14
N ILE A 240 2.11 -5.63 12.64
CA ILE A 240 1.35 -6.62 13.41
C ILE A 240 2.04 -7.97 13.30
N THR A 241 2.52 -8.47 14.43
CA THR A 241 3.12 -9.79 14.56
C THR A 241 2.34 -10.64 15.56
N LYS A 242 2.62 -11.94 15.60
CA LYS A 242 1.99 -12.84 16.57
C LYS A 242 2.21 -12.39 18.01
N ILE A 243 3.38 -11.84 18.32
CA ILE A 243 3.71 -11.34 19.66
C ILE A 243 2.79 -10.16 20.01
N ILE A 244 2.67 -9.18 19.11
CA ILE A 244 1.83 -8.00 19.33
C ILE A 244 0.37 -8.40 19.54
N LEU A 245 -0.14 -9.34 18.75
CA LEU A 245 -1.52 -9.83 18.89
C LEU A 245 -1.79 -10.50 20.24
N LEU A 246 -0.78 -11.10 20.88
CA LEU A 246 -0.92 -11.68 22.24
C LEU A 246 -1.03 -10.62 23.33
N TYR A 247 -0.59 -9.38 23.09
CA TYR A 247 -0.70 -8.27 24.05
C TYR A 247 -1.96 -7.42 23.85
N LEU A 248 -2.66 -7.60 22.72
CA LEU A 248 -3.91 -6.87 22.41
C LEU A 248 -5.18 -7.65 22.80
N LEU A 249 -5.04 -8.90 23.26
CA LEU A 249 -6.09 -9.77 23.82
C LEU A 249 -6.01 -9.81 25.34
#